data_9c28a09f7954587a1f61577ee4692f13
#
_entry.id   9c28a09f7954587a1f61577ee4692f13
#
_cell.length_a   1.000
_cell.length_b   1.000
_cell.length_c   1.000
_cell.angle_alpha   90.00
_cell.angle_beta   90.00
_cell.angle_gamma   90.00
#
_symmetry.space_group_name_H-M   'P 1'
#
loop_
_entity.id
_entity.type
_entity.pdbx_description
1 polymer ?
#
loop_
_entity_poly.entity_id
_entity_poly.type
_entity_poly.pdbx_seq_one_letter_code
_entity_poly.pdbx_strand_id
1 'polypeptide(L)'
;LFVVPKFLPKPDGSAGARNGVGCGSIEHKMGIKGSATCVINLDGAQGWLVGEAHKGMRAMFTMMNTARLGVGMQGLGIAEVAYQNGLAYAKDRLQMRALDGVKAPEKVADPIIVHPDVRRMLLTQKAYTEAGRAFSAWLALQLDIEAKSTDAQARQQAADFVALLTPVAKAFMTDNGYTATHLGMQVFGGHGFIREWGMEQYVRDARIAQIYEGTNGVQAMDLVGRKLPMENGAVARGFFTLVR
;
A
#
# COMPACT_ATOMS: atom_id res chain seq x y z
N LEU A 1 -18.49 3.05 18.60
CA LEU A 1 -17.04 3.17 18.79
C LEU A 1 -16.75 3.53 20.25
N PHE A 2 -15.68 3.00 20.86
CA PHE A 2 -15.29 3.30 22.22
C PHE A 2 -13.79 3.63 22.28
N VAL A 3 -13.42 4.58 23.11
CA VAL A 3 -12.02 4.77 23.54
C VAL A 3 -11.83 4.00 24.84
N VAL A 4 -10.86 3.08 24.82
CA VAL A 4 -10.54 2.23 25.99
C VAL A 4 -9.04 2.39 26.27
N PRO A 5 -8.66 3.25 27.22
CA PRO A 5 -7.26 3.49 27.52
C PRO A 5 -6.64 2.34 28.32
N LYS A 6 -5.34 2.13 28.17
CA LYS A 6 -4.56 1.16 28.96
C LYS A 6 -4.46 1.53 30.42
N PHE A 7 -4.39 2.83 30.71
CA PHE A 7 -4.41 3.41 32.05
C PHE A 7 -5.55 4.42 32.13
N LEU A 8 -6.32 4.40 33.22
CA LEU A 8 -7.37 5.37 33.43
C LEU A 8 -6.76 6.78 33.57
N PRO A 9 -7.28 7.80 32.87
CA PRO A 9 -6.76 9.16 33.00
C PRO A 9 -7.12 9.73 34.37
N LYS A 10 -6.17 10.42 35.02
CA LYS A 10 -6.44 11.26 36.19
C LYS A 10 -7.02 12.61 35.75
N PRO A 11 -7.58 13.42 36.68
CA PRO A 11 -8.10 14.75 36.37
C PRO A 11 -7.13 15.70 35.68
N ASP A 12 -5.83 15.55 35.96
CA ASP A 12 -4.73 16.31 35.39
C ASP A 12 -4.25 15.75 34.00
N GLY A 13 -4.89 14.69 33.51
CA GLY A 13 -4.53 14.01 32.25
C GLY A 13 -3.36 13.01 32.38
N SER A 14 -2.74 12.88 33.55
CA SER A 14 -1.69 11.89 33.75
C SER A 14 -2.23 10.46 33.85
N ALA A 15 -1.36 9.46 33.65
CA ALA A 15 -1.71 8.06 33.77
C ALA A 15 -2.06 7.70 35.25
N GLY A 16 -3.26 7.13 35.41
CA GLY A 16 -3.76 6.64 36.70
C GLY A 16 -3.62 5.14 36.85
N ALA A 17 -4.65 4.52 37.46
CA ALA A 17 -4.70 3.09 37.67
C ALA A 17 -4.72 2.31 36.34
N ARG A 18 -4.19 1.08 36.37
CA ARG A 18 -4.28 0.17 35.24
C ARG A 18 -5.75 -0.15 34.92
N ASN A 19 -6.16 0.03 33.67
CA ASN A 19 -7.46 -0.42 33.20
C ASN A 19 -7.39 -1.91 32.82
N GLY A 20 -8.52 -2.61 32.77
CA GLY A 20 -8.62 -4.03 32.41
C GLY A 20 -8.33 -4.33 30.92
N VAL A 21 -7.28 -3.72 30.37
CA VAL A 21 -6.82 -3.94 29.00
C VAL A 21 -5.54 -4.73 29.01
N GLY A 22 -5.52 -5.91 28.41
CA GLY A 22 -4.37 -6.78 28.33
C GLY A 22 -4.11 -7.29 26.90
N CYS A 23 -2.84 -7.61 26.62
CA CYS A 23 -2.46 -8.35 25.43
C CYS A 23 -2.50 -9.85 25.74
N GLY A 24 -3.39 -10.60 25.12
CA GLY A 24 -3.51 -12.05 25.31
C GLY A 24 -2.47 -12.83 24.52
N SER A 25 -2.19 -12.41 23.27
CA SER A 25 -1.16 -13.00 22.43
C SER A 25 -0.68 -12.02 21.38
N ILE A 26 0.50 -12.30 20.81
CA ILE A 26 1.04 -11.60 19.64
C ILE A 26 1.13 -12.61 18.50
N GLU A 27 0.59 -12.26 17.35
CA GLU A 27 0.55 -13.15 16.19
C GLU A 27 1.93 -13.31 15.54
N HIS A 28 2.31 -14.54 15.20
CA HIS A 28 3.50 -14.87 14.42
C HIS A 28 3.19 -14.74 12.92
N LYS A 29 3.52 -13.60 12.33
CA LYS A 29 3.17 -13.27 10.94
C LYS A 29 4.28 -13.63 9.95
N MET A 30 3.89 -13.77 8.68
CA MET A 30 4.80 -13.97 7.55
C MET A 30 5.77 -12.79 7.36
N GLY A 31 5.23 -11.56 7.41
CA GLY A 31 5.97 -10.30 7.22
C GLY A 31 5.50 -9.21 8.18
N ILE A 32 6.00 -7.99 7.96
CA ILE A 32 5.74 -6.81 8.81
C ILE A 32 5.83 -7.11 10.32
N LYS A 33 6.85 -7.87 10.71
CA LYS A 33 6.99 -8.39 12.07
C LYS A 33 7.23 -7.30 13.12
N GLY A 34 7.75 -6.16 12.70
CA GLY A 34 7.92 -4.99 13.55
C GLY A 34 6.60 -4.29 13.94
N SER A 35 5.49 -4.58 13.24
CA SER A 35 4.15 -4.11 13.57
C SER A 35 3.38 -5.23 14.25
N ALA A 36 3.21 -5.15 15.57
CA ALA A 36 2.54 -6.19 16.35
C ALA A 36 1.05 -6.30 15.98
N THR A 37 0.56 -7.52 15.79
CA THR A 37 -0.86 -7.87 15.72
C THR A 37 -1.19 -8.67 16.97
N CYS A 38 -2.14 -8.19 17.76
CA CYS A 38 -2.39 -8.72 19.09
C CYS A 38 -3.85 -9.12 19.27
N VAL A 39 -4.08 -10.13 20.10
CA VAL A 39 -5.37 -10.38 20.73
C VAL A 39 -5.49 -9.45 21.94
N ILE A 40 -6.49 -8.59 21.93
CA ILE A 40 -6.74 -7.65 23.03
C ILE A 40 -7.83 -8.21 23.94
N ASN A 41 -7.52 -8.42 25.20
CA ASN A 41 -8.46 -8.82 26.23
C ASN A 41 -8.96 -7.58 26.97
N LEU A 42 -10.28 -7.48 27.10
CA LEU A 42 -10.98 -6.43 27.87
C LEU A 42 -11.64 -7.09 29.07
N ASP A 43 -10.93 -7.13 30.20
CA ASP A 43 -11.38 -7.77 31.42
C ASP A 43 -11.87 -6.70 32.41
N GLY A 44 -13.16 -6.43 32.39
CA GLY A 44 -13.77 -5.35 33.17
C GLY A 44 -13.25 -3.96 32.79
N ALA A 45 -12.72 -3.78 31.57
CA ALA A 45 -12.14 -2.51 31.14
C ALA A 45 -13.21 -1.42 31.01
N GLN A 46 -12.91 -0.25 31.57
CA GLN A 46 -13.71 0.96 31.42
C GLN A 46 -13.39 1.63 30.09
N GLY A 47 -14.44 2.04 29.37
CA GLY A 47 -14.33 2.75 28.09
C GLY A 47 -15.41 3.82 27.93
N TRP A 48 -15.14 4.78 27.03
CA TRP A 48 -16.05 5.89 26.74
C TRP A 48 -16.59 5.76 25.32
N LEU A 49 -17.92 5.88 25.21
CA LEU A 49 -18.59 5.88 23.90
C LEU A 49 -18.19 7.14 23.09
N VAL A 50 -17.79 6.95 21.85
CA VAL A 50 -17.51 8.04 20.90
C VAL A 50 -18.60 8.06 19.84
N GLY A 51 -19.32 9.19 19.76
CA GLY A 51 -20.46 9.35 18.86
C GLY A 51 -21.72 8.66 19.38
N GLU A 52 -22.65 8.39 18.47
CA GLU A 52 -23.94 7.78 18.80
C GLU A 52 -23.81 6.25 18.99
N ALA A 53 -24.62 5.71 19.92
CA ALA A 53 -24.75 4.26 20.08
C ALA A 53 -25.20 3.61 18.76
N HIS A 54 -24.65 2.43 18.45
CA HIS A 54 -24.91 1.65 17.24
C HIS A 54 -24.52 2.32 15.90
N LYS A 55 -23.81 3.47 15.91
CA LYS A 55 -23.30 4.18 14.72
C LYS A 55 -21.78 4.06 14.51
N GLY A 56 -21.09 3.21 15.26
CA GLY A 56 -19.63 3.08 15.24
C GLY A 56 -19.04 2.70 13.88
N MET A 57 -19.75 1.92 13.06
CA MET A 57 -19.32 1.58 11.70
C MET A 57 -19.15 2.81 10.82
N ARG A 58 -20.06 3.78 10.90
CA ARG A 58 -19.95 5.04 10.15
C ARG A 58 -18.68 5.82 10.52
N ALA A 59 -18.40 5.92 11.82
CA ALA A 59 -17.18 6.58 12.30
C ALA A 59 -15.90 5.83 11.86
N MET A 60 -15.91 4.49 11.89
CA MET A 60 -14.81 3.67 11.42
C MET A 60 -14.53 3.87 9.93
N PHE A 61 -15.55 3.99 9.08
CA PHE A 61 -15.34 4.19 7.64
C PHE A 61 -14.68 5.53 7.28
N THR A 62 -14.80 6.55 8.12
CA THR A 62 -14.04 7.80 7.95
C THR A 62 -12.53 7.55 7.99
N MET A 63 -12.07 6.72 8.93
CA MET A 63 -10.66 6.31 9.00
C MET A 63 -10.29 5.34 7.87
N MET A 64 -11.13 4.36 7.58
CA MET A 64 -10.86 3.30 6.60
C MET A 64 -10.65 3.83 5.18
N ASN A 65 -11.35 4.87 4.76
CA ASN A 65 -11.17 5.44 3.43
C ASN A 65 -9.76 6.05 3.26
N THR A 66 -9.26 6.74 4.28
CA THR A 66 -7.89 7.26 4.29
C THR A 66 -6.86 6.13 4.40
N ALA A 67 -7.13 5.12 5.23
CA ALA A 67 -6.25 3.97 5.41
C ALA A 67 -6.04 3.18 4.11
N ARG A 68 -7.07 3.03 3.27
CA ARG A 68 -6.97 2.34 1.98
C ARG A 68 -5.97 3.00 1.03
N LEU A 69 -5.95 4.33 0.97
CA LEU A 69 -4.94 5.05 0.19
C LEU A 69 -3.54 4.84 0.78
N GLY A 70 -3.40 4.89 2.12
CA GLY A 70 -2.16 4.60 2.83
C GLY A 70 -1.62 3.20 2.52
N VAL A 71 -2.49 2.19 2.44
CA VAL A 71 -2.10 0.82 2.05
C VAL A 71 -1.69 0.75 0.57
N GLY A 72 -2.34 1.50 -0.31
CA GLY A 72 -1.86 1.66 -1.69
C GLY A 72 -0.44 2.23 -1.73
N MET A 73 -0.17 3.28 -0.95
CA MET A 73 1.17 3.87 -0.82
C MET A 73 2.20 2.90 -0.22
N GLN A 74 1.80 2.01 0.70
CA GLN A 74 2.66 0.95 1.20
C GLN A 74 3.09 0.01 0.06
N GLY A 75 2.17 -0.39 -0.82
CA GLY A 75 2.46 -1.19 -2.01
C GLY A 75 3.45 -0.49 -2.95
N LEU A 76 3.24 0.81 -3.20
CA LEU A 76 4.13 1.62 -4.02
C LEU A 76 5.53 1.75 -3.41
N GLY A 77 5.64 2.05 -2.11
CA GLY A 77 6.92 2.23 -1.43
C GLY A 77 7.78 0.97 -1.42
N ILE A 78 7.15 -0.19 -1.22
CA ILE A 78 7.89 -1.46 -1.23
C ILE A 78 8.29 -1.88 -2.66
N ALA A 79 7.47 -1.54 -3.67
CA ALA A 79 7.82 -1.71 -5.08
C ALA A 79 9.04 -0.88 -5.46
N GLU A 80 9.07 0.38 -5.04
CA GLU A 80 10.16 1.31 -5.30
C GLU A 80 11.49 0.82 -4.72
N VAL A 81 11.52 0.41 -3.46
CA VAL A 81 12.75 -0.07 -2.83
C VAL A 81 13.25 -1.36 -3.48
N ALA A 82 12.33 -2.26 -3.87
CA ALA A 82 12.68 -3.48 -4.60
C ALA A 82 13.29 -3.17 -5.98
N TYR A 83 12.70 -2.20 -6.71
CA TYR A 83 13.21 -1.74 -8.00
C TYR A 83 14.61 -1.11 -7.88
N GLN A 84 14.82 -0.20 -6.93
CA GLN A 84 16.11 0.47 -6.77
C GLN A 84 17.23 -0.51 -6.43
N ASN A 85 16.98 -1.44 -5.51
CA ASN A 85 17.95 -2.50 -5.18
C ASN A 85 18.20 -3.43 -6.37
N GLY A 86 17.14 -3.85 -7.08
CA GLY A 86 17.23 -4.68 -8.27
C GLY A 86 18.05 -4.01 -9.38
N LEU A 87 17.84 -2.71 -9.60
CA LEU A 87 18.56 -1.92 -10.60
C LEU A 87 20.06 -1.80 -10.24
N ALA A 88 20.37 -1.48 -8.98
CA ALA A 88 21.75 -1.38 -8.51
C ALA A 88 22.49 -2.73 -8.66
N TYR A 89 21.87 -3.80 -8.20
CA TYR A 89 22.42 -5.14 -8.34
C TYR A 89 22.65 -5.54 -9.80
N ALA A 90 21.67 -5.26 -10.69
CA ALA A 90 21.77 -5.62 -12.11
C ALA A 90 22.88 -4.89 -12.85
N LYS A 91 23.26 -3.68 -12.41
CA LYS A 91 24.38 -2.90 -12.95
C LYS A 91 25.74 -3.42 -12.48
N ASP A 92 25.80 -3.99 -11.29
CA ASP A 92 27.05 -4.45 -10.66
C ASP A 92 27.34 -5.94 -10.93
N ARG A 93 26.32 -6.79 -10.85
CA ARG A 93 26.45 -8.24 -11.01
C ARG A 93 26.89 -8.63 -12.41
N LEU A 94 28.04 -9.28 -12.51
CA LEU A 94 28.58 -9.80 -13.77
C LEU A 94 28.16 -11.26 -13.94
N GLN A 95 27.60 -11.62 -15.09
CA GLN A 95 27.27 -13.00 -15.45
C GLN A 95 26.98 -13.14 -16.93
N MET A 96 27.63 -14.10 -17.58
CA MET A 96 27.49 -14.40 -19.01
C MET A 96 27.92 -13.22 -19.91
N ARG A 97 27.68 -13.35 -21.21
CA ARG A 97 27.82 -12.29 -22.22
C ARG A 97 26.47 -12.03 -22.88
N ALA A 98 26.22 -10.82 -23.31
CA ALA A 98 25.02 -10.48 -24.03
C ALA A 98 24.92 -11.27 -25.34
N LEU A 99 23.71 -11.71 -25.72
CA LEU A 99 23.49 -12.53 -26.91
C LEU A 99 23.81 -11.80 -28.23
N ASP A 100 23.75 -10.47 -28.21
CA ASP A 100 24.02 -9.57 -29.33
C ASP A 100 25.46 -9.01 -29.32
N GLY A 101 26.35 -9.67 -28.60
CA GLY A 101 27.78 -9.35 -28.49
C GLY A 101 28.19 -8.73 -27.17
N VAL A 102 29.49 -8.85 -26.85
CA VAL A 102 30.09 -8.39 -25.59
C VAL A 102 29.83 -6.90 -25.37
N LYS A 103 29.34 -6.51 -24.16
CA LYS A 103 29.04 -5.12 -23.80
C LYS A 103 30.08 -4.48 -22.88
N ALA A 104 30.82 -5.30 -22.13
CA ALA A 104 31.91 -4.87 -21.24
C ALA A 104 33.16 -5.72 -21.50
N PRO A 105 33.91 -5.46 -22.61
CA PRO A 105 35.03 -6.28 -23.00
C PRO A 105 36.18 -6.27 -21.98
N GLU A 106 36.28 -5.23 -21.19
CA GLU A 106 37.26 -5.07 -20.11
C GLU A 106 36.97 -5.92 -18.86
N LYS A 107 35.78 -6.50 -18.76
CA LYS A 107 35.32 -7.31 -17.61
C LYS A 107 35.27 -8.79 -17.97
N VAL A 108 35.33 -9.64 -16.95
CA VAL A 108 35.26 -11.11 -17.11
C VAL A 108 33.90 -11.60 -17.62
N ALA A 109 32.85 -10.82 -17.42
CA ALA A 109 31.47 -11.04 -17.92
C ALA A 109 30.77 -9.70 -18.09
N ASP A 110 29.61 -9.69 -18.76
CA ASP A 110 28.80 -8.49 -18.84
C ASP A 110 27.93 -8.30 -17.57
N PRO A 111 27.60 -7.04 -17.21
CA PRO A 111 26.59 -6.77 -16.19
C PRO A 111 25.25 -7.38 -16.60
N ILE A 112 24.53 -8.00 -15.65
CA ILE A 112 23.28 -8.71 -16.00
C ILE A 112 22.17 -7.80 -16.55
N ILE A 113 22.26 -6.49 -16.35
CA ILE A 113 21.33 -5.51 -16.92
C ILE A 113 21.27 -5.53 -18.46
N VAL A 114 22.29 -6.09 -19.12
CA VAL A 114 22.30 -6.20 -20.59
C VAL A 114 21.34 -7.28 -21.12
N HIS A 115 20.97 -8.25 -20.26
CA HIS A 115 20.12 -9.36 -20.65
C HIS A 115 18.66 -8.94 -20.83
N PRO A 116 17.98 -9.35 -21.92
CA PRO A 116 16.64 -8.88 -22.23
C PRO A 116 15.60 -9.15 -21.14
N ASP A 117 15.63 -10.32 -20.48
CA ASP A 117 14.68 -10.66 -19.44
C ASP A 117 14.91 -9.84 -18.16
N VAL A 118 16.16 -9.56 -17.79
CA VAL A 118 16.49 -8.66 -16.68
C VAL A 118 15.96 -7.24 -16.97
N ARG A 119 16.14 -6.75 -18.21
CA ARG A 119 15.57 -5.47 -18.64
C ARG A 119 14.06 -5.45 -18.56
N ARG A 120 13.38 -6.51 -19.01
CA ARG A 120 11.93 -6.63 -18.91
C ARG A 120 11.47 -6.53 -17.46
N MET A 121 12.10 -7.26 -16.53
CA MET A 121 11.79 -7.22 -15.09
C MET A 121 11.98 -5.82 -14.52
N LEU A 122 13.09 -5.16 -14.81
CA LEU A 122 13.37 -3.80 -14.33
C LEU A 122 12.43 -2.76 -14.93
N LEU A 123 12.13 -2.83 -16.24
CA LEU A 123 11.19 -1.91 -16.90
C LEU A 123 9.77 -2.08 -16.38
N THR A 124 9.33 -3.30 -16.09
CA THR A 124 8.04 -3.56 -15.47
C THR A 124 7.94 -2.92 -14.08
N GLN A 125 8.95 -3.10 -13.23
CA GLN A 125 9.01 -2.47 -11.92
C GLN A 125 9.02 -0.94 -12.02
N LYS A 126 9.84 -0.39 -12.93
CA LYS A 126 9.91 1.05 -13.18
C LYS A 126 8.56 1.62 -13.62
N ALA A 127 7.90 0.98 -14.57
CA ALA A 127 6.59 1.44 -15.06
C ALA A 127 5.55 1.46 -13.93
N TYR A 128 5.49 0.42 -13.10
CA TYR A 128 4.56 0.37 -11.98
C TYR A 128 4.84 1.40 -10.89
N THR A 129 6.12 1.64 -10.57
CA THR A 129 6.49 2.62 -9.55
C THR A 129 6.24 4.06 -10.03
N GLU A 130 6.60 4.39 -11.26
CA GLU A 130 6.40 5.73 -11.82
C GLU A 130 4.90 6.05 -12.03
N ALA A 131 4.15 5.11 -12.62
CA ALA A 131 2.70 5.27 -12.80
C ALA A 131 1.97 5.32 -11.44
N GLY A 132 2.34 4.46 -10.50
CA GLY A 132 1.78 4.46 -9.15
C GLY A 132 2.03 5.77 -8.41
N ARG A 133 3.23 6.35 -8.56
CA ARG A 133 3.59 7.65 -7.97
C ARG A 133 2.77 8.79 -8.58
N ALA A 134 2.65 8.85 -9.90
CA ALA A 134 1.83 9.85 -10.58
C ALA A 134 0.35 9.73 -10.16
N PHE A 135 -0.19 8.52 -10.12
CA PHE A 135 -1.57 8.27 -9.72
C PHE A 135 -1.83 8.64 -8.26
N SER A 136 -0.93 8.26 -7.34
CA SER A 136 -1.09 8.60 -5.92
C SER A 136 -0.97 10.10 -5.66
N ALA A 137 -0.06 10.79 -6.35
CA ALA A 137 0.09 12.25 -6.23
C ALA A 137 -1.15 12.98 -6.76
N TRP A 138 -1.70 12.54 -7.89
CA TRP A 138 -2.94 13.10 -8.43
C TRP A 138 -4.12 12.88 -7.46
N LEU A 139 -4.24 11.67 -6.89
CA LEU A 139 -5.32 11.37 -5.93
C LEU A 139 -5.16 12.14 -4.62
N ALA A 140 -3.93 12.34 -4.15
CA ALA A 140 -3.65 13.20 -3.00
C ALA A 140 -4.03 14.67 -3.28
N LEU A 141 -3.80 15.16 -4.49
CA LEU A 141 -4.27 16.50 -4.91
C LEU A 141 -5.81 16.59 -4.88
N GLN A 142 -6.53 15.54 -5.30
CA GLN A 142 -8.00 15.55 -5.19
C GLN A 142 -8.45 15.61 -3.72
N LEU A 143 -7.80 14.91 -2.79
CA LEU A 143 -8.07 15.02 -1.35
C LEU A 143 -7.83 16.44 -0.82
N ASP A 144 -6.78 17.12 -1.27
CA ASP A 144 -6.54 18.51 -0.89
C ASP A 144 -7.59 19.48 -1.45
N ILE A 145 -8.03 19.27 -2.70
CA ILE A 145 -9.10 20.07 -3.33
C ILE A 145 -10.43 19.86 -2.59
N GLU A 146 -10.79 18.61 -2.29
CA GLU A 146 -11.98 18.28 -1.50
C GLU A 146 -11.99 19.01 -0.15
N ALA A 147 -10.85 19.02 0.54
CA ALA A 147 -10.74 19.56 1.89
C ALA A 147 -10.62 21.09 1.93
N LYS A 148 -9.97 21.72 0.94
CA LYS A 148 -9.46 23.09 1.06
C LYS A 148 -9.99 24.06 0.00
N SER A 149 -10.52 23.61 -1.14
CA SER A 149 -11.01 24.51 -2.19
C SER A 149 -12.16 25.38 -1.71
N THR A 150 -12.18 26.64 -2.11
CA THR A 150 -13.32 27.56 -1.89
C THR A 150 -14.45 27.32 -2.87
N ASP A 151 -14.19 26.69 -4.01
CA ASP A 151 -15.19 26.32 -5.01
C ASP A 151 -15.90 25.03 -4.62
N ALA A 152 -17.21 25.13 -4.37
CA ALA A 152 -18.04 24.01 -3.97
C ALA A 152 -18.17 22.94 -5.07
N GLN A 153 -18.17 23.32 -6.34
CA GLN A 153 -18.24 22.39 -7.48
C GLN A 153 -16.93 21.60 -7.59
N ALA A 154 -15.80 22.27 -7.48
CA ALA A 154 -14.50 21.62 -7.48
C ALA A 154 -14.34 20.65 -6.30
N ARG A 155 -14.80 21.01 -5.10
CA ARG A 155 -14.81 20.09 -3.94
C ARG A 155 -15.64 18.84 -4.19
N GLN A 156 -16.85 18.99 -4.74
CA GLN A 156 -17.72 17.84 -5.00
C GLN A 156 -17.11 16.92 -6.05
N GLN A 157 -16.61 17.48 -7.15
CA GLN A 157 -15.93 16.69 -8.21
C GLN A 157 -14.71 15.94 -7.67
N ALA A 158 -13.91 16.57 -6.83
CA ALA A 158 -12.75 15.94 -6.20
C ALA A 158 -13.18 14.80 -5.26
N ALA A 159 -14.19 15.00 -4.43
CA ALA A 159 -14.77 13.96 -3.57
C ALA A 159 -15.27 12.75 -4.38
N ASP A 160 -15.94 13.01 -5.50
CA ASP A 160 -16.43 11.97 -6.41
C ASP A 160 -15.27 11.15 -7.00
N PHE A 161 -14.21 11.79 -7.46
CA PHE A 161 -13.02 11.11 -7.98
C PHE A 161 -12.28 10.32 -6.89
N VAL A 162 -12.13 10.87 -5.70
CA VAL A 162 -11.56 10.16 -4.55
C VAL A 162 -12.39 8.92 -4.23
N ALA A 163 -13.71 9.07 -4.16
CA ALA A 163 -14.61 7.95 -3.88
C ALA A 163 -14.54 6.85 -4.95
N LEU A 164 -14.50 7.23 -6.24
CA LEU A 164 -14.40 6.29 -7.36
C LEU A 164 -13.06 5.54 -7.38
N LEU A 165 -11.95 6.27 -7.16
CA LEU A 165 -10.61 5.76 -7.45
C LEU A 165 -9.88 5.17 -6.25
N THR A 166 -10.32 5.41 -5.02
CA THR A 166 -9.70 4.81 -3.83
C THR A 166 -9.61 3.27 -3.91
N PRO A 167 -10.67 2.52 -4.27
CA PRO A 167 -10.56 1.06 -4.42
C PRO A 167 -9.62 0.65 -5.55
N VAL A 168 -9.58 1.42 -6.64
CA VAL A 168 -8.63 1.19 -7.75
C VAL A 168 -7.21 1.41 -7.28
N ALA A 169 -6.92 2.53 -6.62
CA ALA A 169 -5.59 2.87 -6.12
C ALA A 169 -5.06 1.79 -5.16
N LYS A 170 -5.89 1.38 -4.19
CA LYS A 170 -5.51 0.34 -3.23
C LYS A 170 -5.19 -0.98 -3.93
N ALA A 171 -6.06 -1.48 -4.78
CA ALA A 171 -5.88 -2.77 -5.44
C ALA A 171 -4.71 -2.72 -6.44
N PHE A 172 -4.68 -1.73 -7.32
CA PHE A 172 -3.64 -1.58 -8.34
C PHE A 172 -2.23 -1.47 -7.74
N MET A 173 -2.05 -0.56 -6.76
CA MET A 173 -0.72 -0.34 -6.19
C MET A 173 -0.25 -1.52 -5.33
N THR A 174 -1.13 -2.25 -4.67
CA THR A 174 -0.74 -3.41 -3.85
C THR A 174 -0.49 -4.66 -4.68
N ASP A 175 -1.25 -4.91 -5.76
CA ASP A 175 -1.01 -6.04 -6.67
C ASP A 175 0.29 -5.84 -7.45
N ASN A 176 0.49 -4.65 -8.03
CA ASN A 176 1.71 -4.31 -8.74
C ASN A 176 2.91 -4.18 -7.79
N GLY A 177 2.69 -3.73 -6.55
CA GLY A 177 3.69 -3.71 -5.49
C GLY A 177 4.23 -5.10 -5.18
N TYR A 178 3.34 -6.05 -4.97
CA TYR A 178 3.73 -7.45 -4.78
C TYR A 178 4.48 -8.02 -5.99
N THR A 179 3.97 -7.78 -7.20
CA THR A 179 4.63 -8.20 -8.45
C THR A 179 6.03 -7.60 -8.57
N ALA A 180 6.20 -6.32 -8.26
CA ALA A 180 7.49 -5.65 -8.32
C ALA A 180 8.50 -6.24 -7.32
N THR A 181 8.08 -6.57 -6.08
CA THR A 181 8.97 -7.23 -5.12
C THR A 181 9.40 -8.61 -5.56
N HIS A 182 8.49 -9.38 -6.16
CA HIS A 182 8.79 -10.69 -6.73
C HIS A 182 9.81 -10.58 -7.89
N LEU A 183 9.61 -9.64 -8.81
CA LEU A 183 10.55 -9.40 -9.90
C LEU A 183 11.92 -8.90 -9.40
N GLY A 184 11.93 -8.02 -8.38
CA GLY A 184 13.15 -7.55 -7.74
C GLY A 184 13.96 -8.70 -7.15
N MET A 185 13.31 -9.60 -6.41
CA MET A 185 13.94 -10.81 -5.88
C MET A 185 14.48 -11.71 -7.02
N GLN A 186 13.74 -11.84 -8.13
CA GLN A 186 14.14 -12.63 -9.29
C GLN A 186 15.40 -12.06 -9.97
N VAL A 187 15.56 -10.74 -10.04
CA VAL A 187 16.77 -10.08 -10.57
C VAL A 187 18.01 -10.47 -9.80
N PHE A 188 17.90 -10.69 -8.48
CA PHE A 188 19.01 -11.17 -7.65
C PHE A 188 19.33 -12.67 -7.82
N GLY A 189 18.45 -13.44 -8.49
CA GLY A 189 18.60 -14.87 -8.61
C GLY A 189 18.66 -15.57 -7.25
N GLY A 190 19.60 -16.51 -7.06
CA GLY A 190 19.77 -17.22 -5.79
C GLY A 190 20.05 -16.30 -4.60
N HIS A 191 20.74 -15.20 -4.79
CA HIS A 191 20.97 -14.19 -3.75
C HIS A 191 19.68 -13.57 -3.25
N GLY A 192 18.67 -13.38 -4.11
CA GLY A 192 17.39 -12.82 -3.72
C GLY A 192 16.60 -13.67 -2.73
N PHE A 193 16.89 -14.97 -2.67
CA PHE A 193 16.26 -15.91 -1.75
C PHE A 193 16.95 -15.97 -0.38
N ILE A 194 18.16 -15.41 -0.27
CA ILE A 194 19.00 -15.43 0.93
C ILE A 194 18.69 -14.19 1.77
N ARG A 195 18.46 -14.37 3.08
CA ARG A 195 18.06 -13.30 4.02
C ARG A 195 19.01 -12.12 4.08
N GLU A 196 20.30 -12.38 4.02
CA GLU A 196 21.37 -11.38 4.08
C GLU A 196 21.27 -10.32 2.98
N TRP A 197 20.63 -10.65 1.85
CA TRP A 197 20.39 -9.73 0.75
C TRP A 197 19.10 -8.91 0.90
N GLY A 198 18.19 -9.28 1.82
CA GLY A 198 17.00 -8.54 2.19
C GLY A 198 15.85 -8.57 1.20
N MET A 199 16.03 -9.07 -0.01
CA MET A 199 15.00 -9.03 -1.07
C MET A 199 13.78 -9.92 -0.74
N GLU A 200 14.01 -11.05 -0.07
CA GLU A 200 12.94 -11.96 0.33
C GLU A 200 11.97 -11.32 1.34
N GLN A 201 12.47 -10.41 2.18
CA GLN A 201 11.65 -9.68 3.14
C GLN A 201 10.64 -8.77 2.44
N TYR A 202 11.02 -8.09 1.36
CA TYR A 202 10.09 -7.25 0.61
C TYR A 202 8.92 -8.05 0.06
N VAL A 203 9.16 -9.26 -0.43
CA VAL A 203 8.09 -10.17 -0.91
C VAL A 203 7.14 -10.55 0.24
N ARG A 204 7.69 -10.90 1.42
CA ARG A 204 6.89 -11.26 2.59
C ARG A 204 6.07 -10.08 3.11
N ASP A 205 6.67 -8.91 3.18
CA ASP A 205 6.05 -7.70 3.71
C ASP A 205 5.00 -7.11 2.76
N ALA A 206 5.20 -7.24 1.43
CA ALA A 206 4.24 -6.76 0.43
C ALA A 206 2.92 -7.54 0.45
N ARG A 207 2.95 -8.83 0.79
CA ARG A 207 1.80 -9.73 0.62
C ARG A 207 0.57 -9.32 1.44
N ILE A 208 0.77 -8.79 2.64
CA ILE A 208 -0.34 -8.39 3.51
C ILE A 208 -1.17 -7.24 2.92
N ALA A 209 -0.55 -6.35 2.17
CA ALA A 209 -1.23 -5.18 1.59
C ALA A 209 -2.37 -5.55 0.63
N GLN A 210 -2.33 -6.73 0.02
CA GLN A 210 -3.41 -7.25 -0.81
C GLN A 210 -4.58 -7.82 0.00
N ILE A 211 -4.37 -8.08 1.30
CA ILE A 211 -5.29 -8.83 2.17
C ILE A 211 -6.04 -7.91 3.12
N TYR A 212 -5.34 -7.05 3.86
CA TYR A 212 -5.95 -6.24 4.90
C TYR A 212 -6.54 -4.92 4.38
N GLU A 213 -7.24 -4.18 5.24
CA GLU A 213 -7.98 -2.93 4.93
C GLU A 213 -9.00 -3.12 3.79
N GLY A 214 -9.59 -4.31 3.74
CA GLY A 214 -10.40 -4.83 2.64
C GLY A 214 -9.54 -5.46 1.56
N THR A 215 -9.72 -6.76 1.34
CA THR A 215 -8.99 -7.50 0.29
C THR A 215 -9.18 -6.85 -1.08
N ASN A 216 -8.27 -7.11 -2.02
CA ASN A 216 -8.41 -6.56 -3.38
C ASN A 216 -9.70 -7.06 -4.06
N GLY A 217 -10.21 -8.26 -3.72
CA GLY A 217 -11.54 -8.71 -4.13
C GLY A 217 -12.67 -7.82 -3.56
N VAL A 218 -12.56 -7.37 -2.31
CA VAL A 218 -13.52 -6.41 -1.72
C VAL A 218 -13.44 -5.05 -2.40
N GLN A 219 -12.24 -4.60 -2.79
CA GLN A 219 -12.08 -3.37 -3.59
C GLN A 219 -12.76 -3.49 -4.96
N ALA A 220 -12.63 -4.63 -5.62
CA ALA A 220 -13.30 -4.88 -6.90
C ALA A 220 -14.83 -4.88 -6.75
N MET A 221 -15.36 -5.51 -5.69
CA MET A 221 -16.79 -5.49 -5.38
C MET A 221 -17.29 -4.07 -5.06
N ASP A 222 -16.53 -3.28 -4.33
CA ASP A 222 -16.83 -1.89 -4.01
C ASP A 222 -16.86 -1.04 -5.30
N LEU A 223 -15.88 -1.21 -6.17
CA LEU A 223 -15.81 -0.51 -7.44
C LEU A 223 -17.04 -0.82 -8.31
N VAL A 224 -17.31 -2.09 -8.57
CA VAL A 224 -18.37 -2.50 -9.49
C VAL A 224 -19.76 -2.26 -8.89
N GLY A 225 -19.96 -2.65 -7.64
CA GLY A 225 -21.28 -2.60 -7.01
C GLY A 225 -21.72 -1.22 -6.49
N ARG A 226 -20.77 -0.34 -6.18
CA ARG A 226 -21.07 0.95 -5.54
C ARG A 226 -20.49 2.16 -6.26
N LYS A 227 -19.26 2.09 -6.76
CA LYS A 227 -18.55 3.28 -7.29
C LYS A 227 -18.89 3.57 -8.75
N LEU A 228 -18.87 2.56 -9.60
CA LEU A 228 -19.26 2.74 -11.02
C LEU A 228 -20.70 3.20 -11.19
N PRO A 229 -21.69 2.72 -10.41
CA PRO A 229 -23.07 3.21 -10.51
C PRO A 229 -23.32 4.61 -9.90
N MET A 230 -22.35 5.20 -9.19
CA MET A 230 -22.53 6.54 -8.58
C MET A 230 -23.11 7.52 -9.59
N GLU A 231 -24.16 8.25 -9.19
CA GLU A 231 -24.86 9.25 -10.02
C GLU A 231 -25.28 8.68 -11.40
N ASN A 232 -25.83 7.46 -11.42
CA ASN A 232 -26.14 6.73 -12.65
C ASN A 232 -24.95 6.62 -13.61
N GLY A 233 -23.75 6.46 -13.06
CA GLY A 233 -22.50 6.33 -13.80
C GLY A 233 -21.88 7.66 -14.30
N ALA A 234 -22.44 8.81 -13.92
CA ALA A 234 -21.94 10.11 -14.36
C ALA A 234 -20.50 10.37 -13.86
N VAL A 235 -20.20 10.00 -12.62
CA VAL A 235 -18.85 10.15 -12.04
C VAL A 235 -17.81 9.38 -12.87
N ALA A 236 -18.07 8.11 -13.20
CA ALA A 236 -17.18 7.29 -14.00
C ALA A 236 -17.00 7.86 -15.42
N ARG A 237 -18.09 8.31 -16.06
CA ARG A 237 -18.02 8.95 -17.39
C ARG A 237 -17.22 10.26 -17.33
N GLY A 238 -17.38 11.07 -16.29
CA GLY A 238 -16.60 12.29 -16.08
C GLY A 238 -15.10 12.00 -15.99
N PHE A 239 -14.73 10.98 -15.22
CA PHE A 239 -13.34 10.53 -15.12
C PHE A 239 -12.80 10.04 -16.49
N PHE A 240 -13.54 9.24 -17.24
CA PHE A 240 -13.11 8.78 -18.56
C PHE A 240 -12.97 9.92 -19.56
N THR A 241 -13.72 11.00 -19.41
CA THR A 241 -13.55 12.21 -20.25
C THR A 241 -12.26 12.96 -19.89
N LEU A 242 -11.90 12.98 -18.58
CA LEU A 242 -10.68 13.63 -18.11
C LEU A 242 -9.40 12.93 -18.63
N VAL A 243 -9.41 11.60 -18.77
CA VAL A 243 -8.21 10.82 -19.13
C VAL A 243 -8.07 10.55 -20.64
N ARG A 244 -8.98 11.04 -21.45
CA ARG A 244 -8.93 10.98 -22.94
C ARG A 244 -8.22 12.18 -23.51
#